data_244f54466afc723d4a3d3f0d46f0e393
#
_entry.id   244f54466afc723d4a3d3f0d46f0e393
#
_cell.length_a   1.000
_cell.length_b   1.000
_cell.length_c   1.000
_cell.angle_alpha   90.00
_cell.angle_beta   90.00
_cell.angle_gamma   90.00
#
_symmetry.space_group_name_H-M   'P 1'
#
loop_
_entity.id
_entity.type
_entity.pdbx_description
1 polymer ?
#
loop_
_entity_poly.entity_id
_entity_poly.type
_entity_poly.pdbx_seq_one_letter_code
_entity_poly.pdbx_strand_id
1 'polypeptide(L)'
;MRAVEERHPVLLEWFGRRQRDLPWRRTRDPWAVLVSELMLQQTQVARVLPKYEAFLEQWPTPAACAATPLGDVVTAWAGLGYNRRAVNLHRGAQQVVAEHGGALPDDLALLLAIPGIGPYTARAVLAF
;
A
#
# COMPACT_ATOMS: atom_id res chain seq x y z
N MET A 1 5.21 20.46 -11.11
CA MET A 1 5.94 19.96 -12.22
C MET A 1 5.15 19.97 -13.51
N ARG A 2 5.26 20.97 -14.24
CA ARG A 2 4.52 21.12 -15.46
C ARG A 2 5.42 21.34 -16.67
N ALA A 3 6.68 21.62 -16.43
CA ALA A 3 7.57 22.04 -17.50
C ALA A 3 7.74 20.95 -18.56
N VAL A 4 7.85 19.70 -18.12
CA VAL A 4 8.01 18.59 -19.06
C VAL A 4 6.74 18.39 -19.87
N GLU A 5 5.60 18.66 -19.27
CA GLU A 5 4.33 18.42 -19.91
C GLU A 5 4.09 19.25 -21.13
N GLU A 6 4.73 20.41 -21.20
CA GLU A 6 4.44 21.34 -22.26
C GLU A 6 4.99 20.93 -23.60
N ARG A 7 5.99 20.05 -23.62
CA ARG A 7 6.57 19.60 -24.87
C ARG A 7 5.72 18.56 -25.57
N HIS A 8 4.94 17.79 -24.80
CA HIS A 8 4.05 16.77 -25.32
C HIS A 8 2.76 16.81 -24.53
N PRO A 9 1.97 17.85 -24.74
CA PRO A 9 0.81 18.07 -23.88
C PRO A 9 -0.18 16.91 -23.87
N VAL A 10 -0.41 16.29 -25.02
CA VAL A 10 -1.36 15.18 -25.07
C VAL A 10 -0.86 14.00 -24.25
N LEU A 11 0.41 13.63 -24.42
CA LEU A 11 0.98 12.50 -23.70
C LEU A 11 1.02 12.76 -22.20
N LEU A 12 1.44 13.96 -21.81
CA LEU A 12 1.57 14.27 -20.40
C LEU A 12 0.22 14.43 -19.72
N GLU A 13 -0.75 14.96 -20.43
CA GLU A 13 -2.10 15.07 -19.92
C GLU A 13 -2.68 13.68 -19.66
N TRP A 14 -2.48 12.75 -20.57
CA TRP A 14 -2.92 11.37 -20.41
C TRP A 14 -2.26 10.73 -19.18
N PHE A 15 -0.96 10.92 -19.02
CA PHE A 15 -0.23 10.36 -17.89
C PHE A 15 -0.76 10.92 -16.57
N GLY A 16 -1.01 12.23 -16.52
CA GLY A 16 -1.54 12.86 -15.33
C GLY A 16 -2.91 12.34 -14.95
N ARG A 17 -3.76 12.12 -15.94
CA ARG A 17 -5.09 11.57 -15.66
C ARG A 17 -5.00 10.16 -15.13
N ARG A 18 -4.13 9.34 -15.70
CA ARG A 18 -3.97 7.98 -15.21
C ARG A 18 -3.48 7.95 -13.77
N GLN A 19 -2.56 8.85 -13.44
CA GLN A 19 -2.09 8.92 -12.06
C GLN A 19 -3.20 9.31 -11.10
N ARG A 20 -4.04 10.25 -11.49
CA ARG A 20 -5.13 10.67 -10.64
C ARG A 20 -6.18 9.60 -10.46
N ASP A 21 -6.29 8.69 -11.44
CA ASP A 21 -7.29 7.63 -11.41
C ASP A 21 -6.84 6.38 -10.68
N LEU A 22 -5.59 6.35 -10.19
CA LEU A 22 -5.12 5.19 -9.46
C LEU A 22 -5.90 5.02 -8.16
N PRO A 23 -6.34 3.80 -7.85
CA PRO A 23 -7.22 3.59 -6.70
C PRO A 23 -6.63 4.03 -5.37
N TRP A 24 -5.32 3.85 -5.18
CA TRP A 24 -4.71 4.26 -3.92
C TRP A 24 -4.60 5.77 -3.77
N ARG A 25 -4.84 6.53 -4.83
CA ARG A 25 -4.87 7.98 -4.73
C ARG A 25 -6.24 8.51 -4.37
N ARG A 26 -7.27 7.68 -4.50
CA ARG A 26 -8.63 8.07 -4.19
C ARG A 26 -9.08 7.66 -2.80
N THR A 27 -8.36 6.73 -2.20
CA THR A 27 -8.74 6.21 -0.90
C THR A 27 -8.20 7.09 0.22
N ARG A 28 -8.92 7.11 1.33
CA ARG A 28 -8.45 7.70 2.58
C ARG A 28 -8.27 6.65 3.66
N ASP A 29 -8.39 5.39 3.31
CA ASP A 29 -8.22 4.29 4.24
C ASP A 29 -6.73 4.04 4.47
N PRO A 30 -6.23 4.24 5.69
CA PRO A 30 -4.80 4.05 5.97
C PRO A 30 -4.30 2.66 5.63
N TRP A 31 -5.12 1.63 5.82
CA TRP A 31 -4.73 0.27 5.48
C TRP A 31 -4.52 0.13 3.97
N ALA A 32 -5.45 0.66 3.19
CA ALA A 32 -5.32 0.60 1.74
C ALA A 32 -4.09 1.36 1.26
N VAL A 33 -3.81 2.52 1.87
CA VAL A 33 -2.60 3.28 1.53
C VAL A 33 -1.35 2.47 1.87
N LEU A 34 -1.32 1.83 3.04
CA LEU A 34 -0.18 1.02 3.44
C LEU A 34 0.06 -0.11 2.45
N VAL A 35 -1.00 -0.83 2.06
CA VAL A 35 -0.87 -1.93 1.09
C VAL A 35 -0.26 -1.41 -0.20
N SER A 36 -0.78 -0.30 -0.73
CA SER A 36 -0.28 0.25 -1.98
C SER A 36 1.19 0.66 -1.85
N GLU A 37 1.57 1.28 -0.74
CA GLU A 37 2.94 1.73 -0.55
C GLU A 37 3.92 0.57 -0.53
N LEU A 38 3.56 -0.52 0.14
CA LEU A 38 4.44 -1.68 0.19
C LEU A 38 4.51 -2.38 -1.16
N MET A 39 3.39 -2.47 -1.88
CA MET A 39 3.41 -3.09 -3.21
C MET A 39 4.20 -2.28 -4.22
N LEU A 40 4.15 -0.96 -4.11
CA LEU A 40 4.82 -0.09 -5.08
C LEU A 40 6.33 0.02 -4.86
N GLN A 41 6.84 -0.44 -3.72
CA GLN A 41 8.28 -0.44 -3.51
C GLN A 41 8.93 -1.37 -4.54
N GLN A 42 9.75 -0.78 -5.43
CA GLN A 42 10.51 -1.52 -6.43
C GLN A 42 9.65 -2.35 -7.39
N THR A 43 8.37 -1.97 -7.55
CA THR A 43 7.48 -2.67 -8.47
C THR A 43 6.68 -1.65 -9.27
N GLN A 44 6.53 -1.89 -10.57
CA GLN A 44 5.85 -0.96 -11.46
C GLN A 44 4.35 -0.95 -11.23
N VAL A 45 3.75 0.22 -11.44
CA VAL A 45 2.32 0.44 -11.24
C VAL A 45 1.46 -0.58 -11.99
N ALA A 46 1.81 -0.84 -13.25
CA ALA A 46 1.00 -1.76 -14.06
C ALA A 46 0.94 -3.16 -13.46
N ARG A 47 2.00 -3.56 -12.76
CA ARG A 47 2.04 -4.88 -12.12
C ARG A 47 1.32 -4.87 -10.78
N VAL A 48 1.35 -3.75 -10.09
CA VAL A 48 0.73 -3.60 -8.77
C VAL A 48 -0.79 -3.50 -8.86
N LEU A 49 -1.30 -2.79 -9.87
CA LEU A 49 -2.72 -2.43 -9.90
C LEU A 49 -3.66 -3.63 -9.72
N PRO A 50 -3.55 -4.72 -10.51
CA PRO A 50 -4.45 -5.85 -10.30
C PRO A 50 -4.22 -6.56 -8.97
N LYS A 51 -2.97 -6.60 -8.49
CA LYS A 51 -2.66 -7.24 -7.22
C LYS A 51 -3.23 -6.45 -6.04
N TYR A 52 -3.15 -5.13 -6.10
CA TYR A 52 -3.69 -4.26 -5.07
C TYR A 52 -5.20 -4.45 -4.95
N GLU A 53 -5.89 -4.44 -6.07
CA GLU A 53 -7.34 -4.59 -6.05
C GLU A 53 -7.76 -5.95 -5.52
N ALA A 54 -7.10 -7.01 -5.97
CA ALA A 54 -7.41 -8.34 -5.48
C ALA A 54 -7.10 -8.50 -3.99
N PHE A 55 -5.98 -7.91 -3.55
CA PHE A 55 -5.58 -7.99 -2.15
C PHE A 55 -6.60 -7.33 -1.24
N LEU A 56 -7.05 -6.13 -1.57
CA LEU A 56 -8.00 -5.41 -0.74
C LEU A 56 -9.40 -6.01 -0.79
N GLU A 57 -9.75 -6.64 -1.90
CA GLU A 57 -11.01 -7.35 -1.97
C GLU A 57 -11.02 -8.51 -0.98
N GLN A 58 -9.90 -9.21 -0.88
CA GLN A 58 -9.78 -10.35 0.01
C GLN A 58 -9.54 -9.93 1.46
N TRP A 59 -8.72 -8.91 1.68
CA TRP A 59 -8.36 -8.46 3.03
C TRP A 59 -8.54 -6.94 3.13
N PRO A 60 -9.78 -6.48 3.32
CA PRO A 60 -10.06 -5.04 3.35
C PRO A 60 -9.61 -4.34 4.64
N THR A 61 -9.22 -5.09 5.65
CA THR A 61 -8.82 -4.53 6.95
C THR A 61 -7.59 -5.25 7.47
N PRO A 62 -6.85 -4.60 8.40
CA PRO A 62 -5.74 -5.30 9.05
C PRO A 62 -6.19 -6.58 9.75
N ALA A 63 -7.37 -6.58 10.36
CA ALA A 63 -7.87 -7.76 11.06
C ALA A 63 -8.07 -8.93 10.10
N ALA A 64 -8.62 -8.68 8.92
CA ALA A 64 -8.83 -9.73 7.94
C ALA A 64 -7.48 -10.34 7.51
N CYS A 65 -6.50 -9.50 7.28
CA CYS A 65 -5.17 -9.97 6.90
C CYS A 65 -4.49 -10.73 8.03
N ALA A 66 -4.58 -10.21 9.24
CA ALA A 66 -3.95 -10.83 10.41
C ALA A 66 -4.52 -12.21 10.70
N ALA A 67 -5.78 -12.43 10.42
CA ALA A 67 -6.46 -13.71 10.67
C ALA A 67 -6.13 -14.76 9.62
N THR A 68 -5.48 -14.37 8.52
CA THR A 68 -5.18 -15.25 7.39
C THR A 68 -3.80 -15.88 7.59
N PRO A 69 -3.61 -17.16 7.22
CA PRO A 69 -2.27 -17.76 7.28
C PRO A 69 -1.27 -16.98 6.43
N LEU A 70 -0.04 -16.88 6.92
CA LEU A 70 1.02 -16.14 6.23
C LEU A 70 1.20 -16.62 4.80
N GLY A 71 1.14 -17.95 4.59
CA GLY A 71 1.34 -18.49 3.25
C GLY A 71 0.36 -17.96 2.22
N ASP A 72 -0.88 -17.71 2.64
CA ASP A 72 -1.89 -17.18 1.72
C ASP A 72 -1.57 -15.73 1.33
N VAL A 73 -1.08 -14.94 2.29
CA VAL A 73 -0.70 -13.56 2.00
C VAL A 73 0.50 -13.52 1.07
N VAL A 74 1.49 -14.38 1.30
CA VAL A 74 2.66 -14.46 0.43
C VAL A 74 2.25 -14.89 -0.99
N THR A 75 1.33 -15.84 -1.08
CA THR A 75 0.83 -16.31 -2.38
C THR A 75 0.14 -15.17 -3.15
N ALA A 76 -0.62 -14.33 -2.44
CA ALA A 76 -1.27 -13.18 -3.07
C ALA A 76 -0.26 -12.16 -3.59
N TRP A 77 0.96 -12.19 -3.07
CA TRP A 77 2.05 -11.30 -3.50
C TRP A 77 2.77 -11.83 -4.74
N ALA A 78 2.44 -13.03 -5.18
CA ALA A 78 3.16 -13.69 -6.28
C ALA A 78 3.20 -12.78 -7.51
N GLY A 79 4.36 -12.73 -8.15
CA GLY A 79 4.56 -11.88 -9.32
C GLY A 79 5.09 -10.49 -9.02
N LEU A 80 5.03 -10.04 -7.76
CA LEU A 80 5.57 -8.74 -7.38
C LEU A 80 7.03 -8.82 -6.94
N GLY A 81 7.47 -9.99 -6.51
CA GLY A 81 8.84 -10.16 -6.00
C GLY A 81 8.99 -9.58 -4.61
N TYR A 82 10.19 -9.75 -4.05
CA TYR A 82 10.52 -9.17 -2.75
C TYR A 82 9.50 -9.53 -1.68
N ASN A 83 9.32 -10.85 -1.49
CA ASN A 83 8.25 -11.39 -0.63
C ASN A 83 8.37 -10.96 0.83
N ARG A 84 9.53 -10.43 1.25
CA ARG A 84 9.67 -9.92 2.61
C ARG A 84 8.64 -8.83 2.90
N ARG A 85 8.23 -8.08 1.90
CA ARG A 85 7.19 -7.06 2.06
C ARG A 85 5.86 -7.68 2.49
N ALA A 86 5.52 -8.82 1.89
CA ALA A 86 4.29 -9.53 2.28
C ALA A 86 4.37 -10.04 3.71
N VAL A 87 5.52 -10.58 4.09
CA VAL A 87 5.74 -11.06 5.45
C VAL A 87 5.62 -9.92 6.45
N ASN A 88 6.24 -8.79 6.15
CA ASN A 88 6.18 -7.62 7.03
C ASN A 88 4.78 -7.06 7.12
N LEU A 89 4.05 -7.03 6.02
CA LEU A 89 2.66 -6.55 6.03
C LEU A 89 1.79 -7.43 6.93
N HIS A 90 1.95 -8.74 6.81
CA HIS A 90 1.19 -9.68 7.65
C HIS A 90 1.54 -9.50 9.12
N ARG A 91 2.83 -9.39 9.44
CA ARG A 91 3.27 -9.15 10.82
C ARG A 91 2.76 -7.82 11.32
N GLY A 92 2.80 -6.80 10.47
CA GLY A 92 2.29 -5.48 10.83
C GLY A 92 0.81 -5.52 11.12
N ALA A 93 0.04 -6.24 10.30
CA ALA A 93 -1.39 -6.39 10.53
C ALA A 93 -1.66 -7.07 11.88
N GLN A 94 -0.89 -8.10 12.21
CA GLN A 94 -1.04 -8.77 13.50
C GLN A 94 -0.74 -7.82 14.67
N GLN A 95 0.30 -7.00 14.52
CA GLN A 95 0.64 -6.03 15.56
C GLN A 95 -0.46 -4.98 15.71
N VAL A 96 -1.01 -4.50 14.60
CA VAL A 96 -2.09 -3.51 14.62
C VAL A 96 -3.30 -4.06 15.37
N VAL A 97 -3.63 -5.31 15.12
CA VAL A 97 -4.74 -5.95 15.82
C VAL A 97 -4.43 -6.08 17.32
N ALA A 98 -3.23 -6.52 17.64
CA ALA A 98 -2.86 -6.80 19.04
C ALA A 98 -2.69 -5.53 19.87
N GLU A 99 -2.15 -4.46 19.26
CA GLU A 99 -1.73 -3.29 20.02
C GLU A 99 -2.55 -2.05 19.74
N HIS A 100 -3.28 -2.02 18.64
CA HIS A 100 -3.97 -0.79 18.19
C HIS A 100 -5.45 -1.04 17.86
N GLY A 101 -6.00 -2.13 18.35
CA GLY A 101 -7.43 -2.38 18.17
C GLY A 101 -7.89 -2.62 16.75
N GLY A 102 -6.96 -2.96 15.85
CA GLY A 102 -7.30 -3.27 14.47
C GLY A 102 -7.26 -2.09 13.52
N ALA A 103 -6.93 -0.90 13.98
CA ALA A 103 -6.80 0.29 13.12
C ALA A 103 -5.37 0.81 13.20
N LEU A 104 -4.83 1.23 12.07
CA LEU A 104 -3.49 1.82 12.05
C LEU A 104 -3.45 3.05 12.95
N PRO A 105 -2.39 3.19 13.76
CA PRO A 105 -2.29 4.36 14.63
C PRO A 105 -2.09 5.64 13.83
N ASP A 106 -2.56 6.75 14.39
CA ASP A 106 -2.43 8.07 13.79
C ASP A 106 -1.30 8.82 14.47
N ASP A 107 -0.12 8.21 14.46
CA ASP A 107 1.05 8.72 15.17
C ASP A 107 2.30 8.20 14.49
N LEU A 108 3.21 9.10 14.16
CA LEU A 108 4.41 8.75 13.40
C LEU A 108 5.26 7.71 14.14
N ALA A 109 5.52 7.92 15.42
CA ALA A 109 6.38 7.01 16.17
C ALA A 109 5.77 5.61 16.26
N LEU A 110 4.46 5.54 16.46
CA LEU A 110 3.78 4.25 16.53
C LEU A 110 3.78 3.54 15.19
N LEU A 111 3.62 4.28 14.10
CA LEU A 111 3.69 3.69 12.76
C LEU A 111 5.08 3.15 12.47
N LEU A 112 6.11 3.88 12.87
CA LEU A 112 7.48 3.45 12.61
C LEU A 112 7.84 2.18 13.39
N ALA A 113 7.12 1.87 14.43
CA ALA A 113 7.34 0.65 15.21
C ALA A 113 6.69 -0.59 14.56
N ILE A 114 5.93 -0.41 13.49
CA ILE A 114 5.28 -1.53 12.80
C ILE A 114 6.23 -2.09 11.75
N PRO A 115 6.38 -3.43 11.68
CA PRO A 115 7.27 -4.03 10.70
C PRO A 115 6.95 -3.59 9.27
N GLY A 116 7.99 -3.22 8.53
CA GLY A 116 7.87 -2.84 7.15
C GLY A 116 7.52 -1.38 6.91
N ILE A 117 7.23 -0.61 7.94
CA ILE A 117 6.89 0.80 7.79
C ILE A 117 8.11 1.65 8.09
N GLY A 118 8.67 2.24 7.03
CA GLY A 118 9.75 3.23 7.17
C GLY A 118 9.18 4.64 7.21
N PRO A 119 10.06 5.65 7.34
CA PRO A 119 9.61 7.05 7.45
C PRO A 119 8.76 7.53 6.28
N TYR A 120 9.14 7.14 5.07
CA TYR A 120 8.39 7.55 3.88
C TYR A 120 6.98 6.96 3.90
N THR A 121 6.88 5.66 4.15
CA THR A 121 5.59 4.97 4.19
C THR A 121 4.72 5.49 5.32
N ALA A 122 5.31 5.74 6.49
CA ALA A 122 4.55 6.28 7.61
C ALA A 122 3.94 7.63 7.27
N ARG A 123 4.69 8.49 6.60
CA ARG A 123 4.17 9.80 6.21
C ARG A 123 3.07 9.68 5.16
N ALA A 124 3.19 8.73 4.24
CA ALA A 124 2.14 8.50 3.25
C ALA A 124 0.85 8.08 3.92
N VAL A 125 0.94 7.19 4.91
CA VAL A 125 -0.24 6.75 5.66
C VAL A 125 -0.87 7.92 6.42
N LEU A 126 -0.05 8.77 7.03
CA LEU A 126 -0.55 9.90 7.82
C LEU A 126 -1.13 11.02 6.97
N ALA A 127 -0.83 11.06 5.68
CA ALA A 127 -1.28 12.14 4.80
C ALA A 127 -2.78 12.08 4.50
N PHE A 128 -3.46 11.02 4.92
CA PHE A 128 -4.89 10.83 4.61
C PHE A 128 -5.80 10.80 5.84
#